data_3b63839d3bd8d8ea7c8d51585b50df43
#
_entry.id   3b63839d3bd8d8ea7c8d51585b50df43
#
_cell.length_a   1.000
_cell.length_b   1.000
_cell.length_c   1.000
_cell.angle_alpha   90.00
_cell.angle_beta   90.00
_cell.angle_gamma   90.00
#
_symmetry.space_group_name_H-M   'P 1'
#
loop_
_entity.id
_entity.type
_entity.pdbx_description
1 polymer ?
#
loop_
_entity_poly.entity_id
_entity_poly.type
_entity_poly.pdbx_seq_one_letter_code
_entity_poly.pdbx_strand_id
1 'polypeptide(L)'
;MLNKKKRRFGMARNRRALTMVGLLGCWMGAVGQQAVSAVEVGLPQEPAPQNRLMGTISGAVKDVTGAAVGGAHVRLVTSVSADAETIADGAGEFEFGNIAPGPFTLVITEEGLAPLTVDGRMRPGEQYVMPATAQMKIATAKQSVDVTVTTQELAEDEIKQEEKQRVAGVIPNFFVSYNWKAEPLTAKQKFELGWKATLDPTHFIFAAASAGIQYANNDFPGFGSGWSGYGKRYGATLADSTTGTMIRGSIMPAIFHQDPRYFYKGTGSVPSRFFYALSTAVRSRGDNGHWQVSSGILADFASGALSNLYYAPSDRHGVGLTFENGALGTVGVAGGHVIQEFIFKHLTPGLVHAKVAEP
;
A
#
# COMPACT_ATOMS: atom_id res chain seq x y z
N MET A 1 -39.09 -61.01 14.06
CA MET A 1 -39.33 -60.02 13.02
C MET A 1 -38.62 -58.74 13.42
N LEU A 2 -37.39 -58.54 12.95
CA LEU A 2 -36.56 -57.37 13.25
C LEU A 2 -36.74 -56.33 12.15
N ASN A 3 -37.26 -55.18 12.52
CA ASN A 3 -37.46 -54.05 11.60
C ASN A 3 -36.20 -53.14 11.62
N LYS A 4 -35.35 -53.28 10.60
CA LYS A 4 -34.15 -52.44 10.38
C LYS A 4 -34.58 -51.08 9.81
N LYS A 5 -34.68 -50.03 10.67
CA LYS A 5 -34.76 -48.63 10.23
C LYS A 5 -33.40 -48.21 9.69
N LYS A 6 -33.24 -48.19 8.37
CA LYS A 6 -32.10 -47.55 7.68
C LYS A 6 -32.17 -46.04 7.93
N ARG A 7 -31.29 -45.51 8.77
CA ARG A 7 -30.99 -44.05 8.82
C ARG A 7 -30.27 -43.72 7.54
N ARG A 8 -30.96 -43.04 6.63
CA ARG A 8 -30.29 -42.30 5.53
C ARG A 8 -29.62 -41.11 6.14
N PHE A 9 -28.30 -41.15 6.28
CA PHE A 9 -27.47 -39.96 6.46
C PHE A 9 -27.55 -39.19 5.13
N GLY A 10 -28.39 -38.16 5.09
CA GLY A 10 -28.42 -37.19 4.03
C GLY A 10 -27.17 -36.31 4.22
N MET A 11 -26.16 -36.54 3.42
CA MET A 11 -25.09 -35.55 3.22
C MET A 11 -25.73 -34.31 2.60
N ALA A 12 -26.16 -33.38 3.42
CA ALA A 12 -26.43 -32.02 2.95
C ALA A 12 -25.09 -31.47 2.48
N ARG A 13 -24.84 -31.56 1.16
CA ARG A 13 -23.69 -30.94 0.51
C ARG A 13 -23.79 -29.44 0.80
N ASN A 14 -22.90 -28.95 1.66
CA ASN A 14 -22.74 -27.54 2.01
C ASN A 14 -22.39 -26.75 0.74
N ARG A 15 -23.42 -26.27 0.01
CA ARG A 15 -23.26 -25.40 -1.17
C ARG A 15 -22.78 -24.00 -0.78
N ARG A 16 -22.70 -23.70 0.53
CA ARG A 16 -22.44 -22.37 1.08
C ARG A 16 -20.99 -21.91 0.93
N ALA A 17 -20.04 -22.85 1.00
CA ALA A 17 -18.61 -22.51 0.88
C ALA A 17 -18.19 -22.08 -0.53
N LEU A 18 -18.89 -22.53 -1.58
CA LEU A 18 -18.55 -22.20 -2.96
C LEU A 18 -19.06 -20.81 -3.40
N THR A 19 -20.08 -20.27 -2.74
CA THR A 19 -20.76 -19.06 -3.20
C THR A 19 -19.94 -17.79 -2.88
N MET A 20 -19.18 -17.77 -1.79
CA MET A 20 -18.33 -16.63 -1.43
C MET A 20 -17.07 -16.55 -2.29
N VAL A 21 -16.48 -17.69 -2.67
CA VAL A 21 -15.34 -17.75 -3.59
C VAL A 21 -15.75 -17.43 -5.04
N GLY A 22 -16.99 -17.79 -5.42
CA GLY A 22 -17.53 -17.52 -6.75
C GLY A 22 -17.80 -16.03 -7.04
N LEU A 23 -18.04 -15.23 -6.00
CA LEU A 23 -18.35 -13.80 -6.16
C LEU A 23 -17.15 -12.91 -6.50
N LEU A 24 -15.95 -13.30 -6.10
CA LEU A 24 -14.72 -12.66 -6.54
C LEU A 24 -14.34 -13.05 -7.99
N GLY A 25 -14.85 -14.21 -8.47
CA GLY A 25 -14.60 -14.70 -9.83
C GLY A 25 -15.62 -14.24 -10.88
N CYS A 26 -16.87 -13.96 -10.51
CA CYS A 26 -17.94 -13.63 -11.46
C CYS A 26 -17.89 -12.19 -12.04
N TRP A 27 -17.05 -11.31 -11.51
CA TRP A 27 -16.87 -9.98 -12.08
C TRP A 27 -15.91 -9.94 -13.28
N MET A 28 -15.24 -11.05 -13.62
CA MET A 28 -14.33 -11.16 -14.76
C MET A 28 -14.96 -11.80 -16.02
N GLY A 29 -16.24 -12.11 -16.03
CA GLY A 29 -16.91 -12.92 -17.06
C GLY A 29 -17.80 -12.20 -18.08
N ALA A 30 -17.75 -10.85 -18.19
CA ALA A 30 -18.59 -10.12 -19.15
C ALA A 30 -17.81 -9.08 -19.96
N VAL A 31 -16.73 -9.50 -20.65
CA VAL A 31 -16.20 -8.75 -21.79
C VAL A 31 -16.29 -9.67 -23.00
N GLY A 32 -17.25 -9.38 -23.87
CA GLY A 32 -17.59 -10.16 -25.03
C GLY A 32 -16.40 -10.41 -25.96
N GLN A 33 -16.28 -11.63 -26.45
CA GLN A 33 -15.52 -11.98 -27.65
C GLN A 33 -16.14 -11.25 -28.85
N GLN A 34 -15.53 -10.12 -29.21
CA GLN A 34 -15.64 -9.62 -30.59
C GLN A 34 -14.33 -9.96 -31.27
N ALA A 35 -14.42 -10.78 -32.30
CA ALA A 35 -13.34 -11.05 -33.22
C ALA A 35 -12.88 -9.73 -33.85
N VAL A 36 -11.72 -9.24 -33.47
CA VAL A 36 -11.08 -8.10 -34.12
C VAL A 36 -10.19 -8.64 -35.21
N SER A 37 -10.55 -8.32 -36.45
CA SER A 37 -9.70 -8.50 -37.63
C SER A 37 -8.32 -7.90 -37.38
N ALA A 38 -7.28 -8.66 -37.72
CA ALA A 38 -5.91 -8.21 -37.63
C ALA A 38 -5.70 -6.99 -38.53
N VAL A 39 -5.65 -5.81 -37.91
CA VAL A 39 -5.04 -4.64 -38.49
C VAL A 39 -3.58 -4.70 -38.08
N GLU A 40 -2.72 -4.81 -39.07
CA GLU A 40 -1.27 -4.71 -38.94
C GLU A 40 -0.95 -3.29 -38.45
N VAL A 41 -0.91 -3.11 -37.11
CA VAL A 41 -0.44 -1.87 -36.51
C VAL A 41 1.07 -1.92 -36.53
N GLY A 42 1.66 -1.12 -37.39
CA GLY A 42 3.10 -0.87 -37.42
C GLY A 42 3.57 -0.56 -35.99
N LEU A 43 4.65 -1.22 -35.57
CA LEU A 43 5.33 -0.96 -34.30
C LEU A 43 5.50 0.55 -34.12
N PRO A 44 5.17 1.12 -32.95
CA PRO A 44 5.51 2.49 -32.67
C PRO A 44 7.03 2.60 -32.80
N GLN A 45 7.51 3.41 -33.73
CA GLN A 45 8.92 3.79 -33.78
C GLN A 45 9.24 4.40 -32.43
N GLU A 46 10.22 3.81 -31.77
CA GLU A 46 10.84 4.42 -30.58
C GLU A 46 11.19 5.86 -30.95
N PRO A 47 10.74 6.86 -30.15
CA PRO A 47 11.08 8.25 -30.47
C PRO A 47 12.59 8.34 -30.53
N ALA A 48 13.11 8.82 -31.68
CA ALA A 48 14.53 9.07 -31.84
C ALA A 48 15.05 9.83 -30.62
N PRO A 49 16.30 9.53 -30.15
CA PRO A 49 16.83 10.19 -28.96
C PRO A 49 16.75 11.69 -29.21
N GLN A 50 15.82 12.35 -28.51
CA GLN A 50 15.73 13.81 -28.52
C GLN A 50 17.07 14.30 -28.06
N ASN A 51 17.79 15.00 -28.93
CA ASN A 51 19.03 15.68 -28.62
C ASN A 51 18.71 16.73 -27.55
N ARG A 52 18.68 16.29 -26.27
CA ARG A 52 18.44 17.15 -25.14
C ARG A 52 19.66 18.05 -25.03
N LEU A 53 19.52 19.31 -25.42
CA LEU A 53 20.54 20.31 -25.19
C LEU A 53 20.83 20.34 -23.68
N MET A 54 21.97 19.82 -23.28
CA MET A 54 22.43 19.81 -21.90
C MET A 54 22.86 21.22 -21.52
N GLY A 55 22.59 21.60 -20.27
CA GLY A 55 23.00 22.88 -19.74
C GLY A 55 24.21 22.79 -18.79
N THR A 56 24.63 23.94 -18.26
CA THR A 56 25.65 24.04 -17.22
C THR A 56 25.09 24.82 -16.04
N ILE A 57 25.55 24.50 -14.82
CA ILE A 57 25.26 25.23 -13.60
C ILE A 57 26.61 25.71 -13.03
N SER A 58 26.76 26.99 -12.84
CA SER A 58 27.94 27.57 -12.23
C SER A 58 27.56 28.57 -11.15
N GLY A 59 28.49 28.86 -10.27
CA GLY A 59 28.28 29.85 -9.22
C GLY A 59 29.51 30.11 -8.37
N ALA A 60 29.42 31.11 -7.48
CA ALA A 60 30.43 31.38 -6.47
C ALA A 60 29.78 31.35 -5.09
N VAL A 61 30.27 30.47 -4.23
CA VAL A 61 29.85 30.38 -2.83
C VAL A 61 30.44 31.52 -2.03
N LYS A 62 29.58 32.31 -1.39
CA LYS A 62 29.97 33.44 -0.57
C LYS A 62 29.28 33.41 0.78
N ASP A 63 29.90 33.96 1.79
CA ASP A 63 29.28 34.20 3.08
C ASP A 63 28.49 35.53 3.12
N VAL A 64 27.81 35.81 4.23
CA VAL A 64 27.04 37.05 4.43
C VAL A 64 27.89 38.33 4.40
N THR A 65 29.20 38.22 4.52
CA THR A 65 30.13 39.36 4.40
C THR A 65 30.58 39.60 2.95
N GLY A 66 30.22 38.67 2.05
CA GLY A 66 30.63 38.65 0.66
C GLY A 66 31.99 37.97 0.42
N ALA A 67 32.63 37.42 1.45
CA ALA A 67 33.85 36.66 1.30
C ALA A 67 33.61 35.32 0.61
N ALA A 68 34.55 34.90 -0.24
CA ALA A 68 34.51 33.60 -0.92
C ALA A 68 34.68 32.46 0.08
N VAL A 69 33.88 31.42 -0.09
CA VAL A 69 33.91 30.19 0.73
C VAL A 69 34.55 29.09 -0.12
N GLY A 70 35.87 28.98 -0.08
CA GLY A 70 36.60 27.90 -0.74
C GLY A 70 36.53 26.63 0.05
N GLY A 71 36.46 25.47 -0.67
CA GLY A 71 36.34 24.15 -0.05
C GLY A 71 34.92 23.71 0.23
N ALA A 72 33.92 24.56 0.02
CA ALA A 72 32.52 24.21 0.23
C ALA A 72 32.09 23.02 -0.64
N HIS A 73 31.43 22.04 -0.03
CA HIS A 73 30.84 20.90 -0.74
C HIS A 73 29.52 21.32 -1.40
N VAL A 74 29.46 21.21 -2.71
CA VAL A 74 28.27 21.53 -3.51
C VAL A 74 27.71 20.25 -4.08
N ARG A 75 26.49 19.91 -3.68
CA ARG A 75 25.73 18.76 -4.18
C ARG A 75 24.58 19.24 -5.04
N LEU A 76 24.50 18.68 -6.25
CA LEU A 76 23.41 18.91 -7.17
C LEU A 76 22.46 17.71 -7.15
N VAL A 77 21.22 17.95 -6.78
CA VAL A 77 20.15 16.96 -6.79
C VAL A 77 19.22 17.26 -7.97
N THR A 78 18.98 16.29 -8.84
CA THR A 78 18.10 16.44 -9.99
C THR A 78 17.08 15.30 -10.05
N SER A 79 15.89 15.58 -10.61
CA SER A 79 14.86 14.56 -10.80
C SER A 79 15.05 13.68 -12.05
N VAL A 80 16.02 14.02 -12.93
CA VAL A 80 16.14 13.42 -14.28
C VAL A 80 17.50 12.73 -14.49
N SER A 81 18.55 13.12 -13.74
CA SER A 81 19.90 12.53 -13.81
C SER A 81 20.38 12.11 -12.42
N ALA A 82 21.51 11.39 -12.36
CA ALA A 82 22.13 11.07 -11.09
C ALA A 82 22.57 12.34 -10.36
N ASP A 83 22.57 12.31 -9.04
CA ASP A 83 23.12 13.37 -8.20
C ASP A 83 24.60 13.55 -8.52
N ALA A 84 25.06 14.79 -8.54
CA ALA A 84 26.46 15.15 -8.76
C ALA A 84 27.00 15.97 -7.59
N GLU A 85 28.27 15.80 -7.29
CA GLU A 85 28.94 16.56 -6.22
C GLU A 85 30.23 17.17 -6.76
N THR A 86 30.54 18.36 -6.29
CA THR A 86 31.81 19.06 -6.56
C THR A 86 32.23 19.82 -5.31
N ILE A 87 33.48 20.28 -5.30
CA ILE A 87 34.03 21.13 -4.24
C ILE A 87 34.33 22.49 -4.85
N ALA A 88 33.91 23.58 -4.20
CA ALA A 88 34.23 24.93 -4.62
C ALA A 88 35.72 25.20 -4.49
N ASP A 89 36.31 25.88 -5.47
CA ASP A 89 37.72 26.22 -5.47
C ASP A 89 38.08 27.31 -4.42
N GLY A 90 39.32 27.74 -4.39
CA GLY A 90 39.80 28.78 -3.44
C GLY A 90 39.11 30.14 -3.61
N ALA A 91 38.47 30.41 -4.75
CA ALA A 91 37.66 31.60 -5.01
C ALA A 91 36.17 31.37 -4.70
N GLY A 92 35.83 30.16 -4.21
CA GLY A 92 34.45 29.72 -3.98
C GLY A 92 33.70 29.32 -5.25
N GLU A 93 34.36 29.25 -6.40
CA GLU A 93 33.72 28.97 -7.68
C GLU A 93 33.49 27.46 -7.87
N PHE A 94 32.34 27.10 -8.49
CA PHE A 94 32.00 25.71 -8.84
C PHE A 94 31.27 25.66 -10.17
N GLU A 95 31.35 24.50 -10.84
CA GLU A 95 30.66 24.26 -12.10
C GLU A 95 30.19 22.78 -12.21
N PHE A 96 28.98 22.59 -12.73
CA PHE A 96 28.45 21.33 -13.16
C PHE A 96 28.12 21.39 -14.66
N GLY A 97 28.69 20.48 -15.44
CA GLY A 97 28.40 20.34 -16.87
C GLY A 97 27.41 19.21 -17.16
N ASN A 98 26.85 19.17 -18.38
CA ASN A 98 25.98 18.12 -18.88
C ASN A 98 24.72 17.89 -18.04
N ILE A 99 24.09 18.96 -17.59
CA ILE A 99 22.87 18.89 -16.80
C ILE A 99 21.65 18.82 -17.71
N ALA A 100 20.82 17.78 -17.49
CA ALA A 100 19.57 17.61 -18.22
C ALA A 100 18.56 18.70 -17.84
N PRO A 101 17.73 19.17 -18.80
CA PRO A 101 16.65 20.12 -18.49
C PRO A 101 15.68 19.56 -17.45
N GLY A 102 15.29 20.38 -16.47
CA GLY A 102 14.39 19.98 -15.40
C GLY A 102 14.61 20.78 -14.12
N PRO A 103 13.83 20.49 -13.07
CA PRO A 103 14.05 21.07 -11.75
C PRO A 103 15.32 20.50 -11.12
N PHE A 104 16.02 21.34 -10.38
CA PHE A 104 17.20 20.94 -9.61
C PHE A 104 17.26 21.68 -8.27
N THR A 105 18.01 21.12 -7.34
CA THR A 105 18.33 21.72 -6.04
C THR A 105 19.84 21.64 -5.82
N LEU A 106 20.47 22.77 -5.53
CA LEU A 106 21.85 22.83 -5.05
C LEU A 106 21.84 22.84 -3.53
N VAL A 107 22.59 21.94 -2.91
CA VAL A 107 22.83 21.91 -1.46
C VAL A 107 24.30 22.18 -1.23
N ILE A 108 24.61 23.29 -0.53
CA ILE A 108 25.98 23.75 -0.26
C ILE A 108 26.25 23.65 1.22
N THR A 109 27.33 22.98 1.59
CA THR A 109 27.71 22.75 2.99
C THR A 109 29.19 23.08 3.19
N GLU A 110 29.50 23.73 4.33
CA GLU A 110 30.87 24.02 4.75
C GLU A 110 30.93 24.05 6.27
N GLU A 111 32.05 23.63 6.85
CA GLU A 111 32.24 23.60 8.29
C GLU A 111 32.14 25.01 8.90
N GLY A 112 31.36 25.18 9.96
CA GLY A 112 31.14 26.45 10.62
C GLY A 112 30.08 27.36 9.94
N LEU A 113 29.52 26.96 8.79
CA LEU A 113 28.50 27.72 8.09
C LEU A 113 27.16 26.91 8.06
N ALA A 114 26.04 27.62 8.06
CA ALA A 114 24.73 27.00 7.90
C ALA A 114 24.55 26.50 6.45
N PRO A 115 24.01 25.29 6.23
CA PRO A 115 23.73 24.77 4.90
C PRO A 115 22.88 25.74 4.09
N LEU A 116 23.26 25.95 2.83
CA LEU A 116 22.54 26.79 1.87
C LEU A 116 21.88 25.90 0.83
N THR A 117 20.57 26.08 0.61
CA THR A 117 19.81 25.36 -0.43
C THR A 117 19.32 26.37 -1.47
N VAL A 118 19.57 26.08 -2.75
CA VAL A 118 19.14 26.91 -3.88
C VAL A 118 18.35 26.02 -4.86
N ASP A 119 17.06 26.29 -5.01
CA ASP A 119 16.21 25.61 -5.98
C ASP A 119 16.20 26.37 -7.30
N GLY A 120 16.23 25.62 -8.40
CA GLY A 120 16.21 26.17 -9.75
C GLY A 120 15.58 25.26 -10.77
N ARG A 121 15.46 25.75 -11.99
CA ARG A 121 14.98 24.96 -13.13
C ARG A 121 15.87 25.20 -14.35
N MET A 122 16.50 24.15 -14.85
CA MET A 122 17.34 24.16 -16.05
C MET A 122 16.46 24.12 -17.31
N ARG A 123 16.68 25.05 -18.22
CA ARG A 123 16.10 25.00 -19.58
C ARG A 123 17.05 24.27 -20.53
N PRO A 124 16.57 23.78 -21.68
CA PRO A 124 17.44 23.15 -22.67
C PRO A 124 18.56 24.09 -23.14
N GLY A 125 19.83 23.69 -22.94
CA GLY A 125 21.02 24.45 -23.35
C GLY A 125 21.33 25.70 -22.51
N GLU A 126 20.68 25.86 -21.35
CA GLU A 126 20.85 27.01 -20.48
C GLU A 126 22.19 26.94 -19.72
N GLN A 127 22.82 28.13 -19.54
CA GLN A 127 23.87 28.32 -18.56
C GLN A 127 23.25 29.00 -17.34
N TYR A 128 22.95 28.24 -16.31
CA TYR A 128 22.40 28.78 -15.06
C TYR A 128 23.54 29.26 -14.16
N VAL A 129 23.49 30.52 -13.74
CA VAL A 129 24.43 31.09 -12.78
C VAL A 129 23.71 31.28 -11.44
N MET A 130 24.28 30.73 -10.38
CA MET A 130 23.73 30.88 -9.03
C MET A 130 23.64 32.37 -8.64
N PRO A 131 22.48 32.83 -8.12
CA PRO A 131 22.30 34.23 -7.74
C PRO A 131 23.31 34.66 -6.68
N ALA A 132 23.91 35.82 -6.85
CA ALA A 132 24.86 36.38 -5.90
C ALA A 132 24.26 36.73 -4.51
N THR A 133 22.91 36.69 -4.41
CA THR A 133 22.16 36.84 -3.16
C THR A 133 22.10 35.56 -2.35
N ALA A 134 22.46 34.41 -2.93
CA ALA A 134 22.54 33.14 -2.25
C ALA A 134 23.83 33.05 -1.46
N GLN A 135 23.79 33.46 -0.19
CA GLN A 135 24.95 33.57 0.71
C GLN A 135 24.81 32.65 1.90
N MET A 136 25.90 31.98 2.30
CA MET A 136 25.96 31.14 3.49
C MET A 136 26.01 31.98 4.75
N LYS A 137 25.21 31.64 5.75
CA LYS A 137 25.20 32.27 7.07
C LYS A 137 26.16 31.57 8.01
N ILE A 138 26.73 32.28 8.98
CA ILE A 138 27.50 31.65 10.05
C ILE A 138 26.56 30.70 10.82
N ALA A 139 26.98 29.46 11.03
CA ALA A 139 26.26 28.52 11.88
C ALA A 139 26.30 29.10 13.30
N THR A 140 25.19 29.69 13.76
CA THR A 140 25.04 29.99 15.18
C THR A 140 25.05 28.65 15.91
N ALA A 141 25.95 28.48 16.87
CA ALA A 141 26.07 27.29 17.69
C ALA A 141 24.71 27.00 18.37
N LYS A 142 23.95 26.13 17.77
CA LYS A 142 22.69 25.50 18.08
C LYS A 142 21.69 25.63 16.92
N GLN A 143 21.98 24.89 15.88
CA GLN A 143 20.97 24.18 15.07
C GLN A 143 21.69 23.30 14.05
N SER A 144 22.38 22.26 14.51
CA SER A 144 22.22 21.02 13.81
C SER A 144 20.76 20.67 14.08
N VAL A 145 19.88 21.10 13.22
CA VAL A 145 18.64 20.35 13.03
C VAL A 145 19.11 19.08 12.31
N ASP A 146 19.70 18.17 13.09
CA ASP A 146 19.52 16.77 12.79
C ASP A 146 18.00 16.61 12.81
N VAL A 147 17.38 16.72 11.64
CA VAL A 147 16.05 16.18 11.43
C VAL A 147 16.28 14.67 11.45
N THR A 148 16.56 14.16 12.62
CA THR A 148 16.40 12.75 12.91
C THR A 148 14.91 12.56 12.90
N VAL A 149 14.36 12.41 11.67
CA VAL A 149 12.97 11.97 11.52
C VAL A 149 12.94 10.66 12.26
N THR A 150 12.21 10.62 13.37
CA THR A 150 12.12 9.41 14.17
C THR A 150 11.47 8.33 13.32
N THR A 151 11.84 7.07 13.53
CA THR A 151 11.19 5.91 12.90
C THR A 151 9.66 6.02 12.97
N GLN A 152 9.15 6.61 14.05
CA GLN A 152 7.72 6.82 14.26
C GLN A 152 7.14 7.88 13.31
N GLU A 153 7.85 9.00 13.08
CA GLU A 153 7.41 10.06 12.16
C GLU A 153 7.46 9.58 10.71
N LEU A 154 8.47 8.78 10.34
CA LEU A 154 8.53 8.13 9.03
C LEU A 154 7.33 7.20 8.82
N ALA A 155 7.02 6.37 9.81
CA ALA A 155 5.86 5.49 9.78
C ALA A 155 4.53 6.27 9.70
N GLU A 156 4.42 7.42 10.37
CA GLU A 156 3.23 8.30 10.28
C GLU A 156 3.06 8.90 8.88
N ASP A 157 4.14 9.32 8.25
CA ASP A 157 4.09 9.86 6.89
C ASP A 157 3.77 8.77 5.85
N GLU A 158 4.27 7.57 6.03
CA GLU A 158 3.89 6.40 5.22
C GLU A 158 2.40 6.09 5.36
N ILE A 159 1.86 6.05 6.58
CA ILE A 159 0.43 5.86 6.82
C ILE A 159 -0.38 6.95 6.12
N LYS A 160 -0.01 8.22 6.22
CA LYS A 160 -0.69 9.32 5.52
C LYS A 160 -0.69 9.14 4.00
N GLN A 161 0.36 8.53 3.44
CA GLN A 161 0.42 8.20 2.01
C GLN A 161 -0.47 6.99 1.69
N GLU A 162 -0.44 5.95 2.52
CA GLU A 162 -1.28 4.75 2.38
C GLU A 162 -2.76 5.07 2.51
N GLU A 163 -3.15 5.98 3.40
CA GLU A 163 -4.53 6.46 3.58
C GLU A 163 -5.10 7.20 2.35
N LYS A 164 -4.24 7.79 1.54
CA LYS A 164 -4.64 8.42 0.27
C LYS A 164 -4.84 7.41 -0.86
N GLN A 165 -4.39 6.17 -0.66
CA GLN A 165 -4.51 5.14 -1.68
C GLN A 165 -5.95 4.64 -1.74
N ARG A 166 -6.59 4.88 -2.88
CA ARG A 166 -7.94 4.41 -3.15
C ARG A 166 -8.00 3.77 -4.53
N VAL A 167 -8.40 2.50 -4.57
CA VAL A 167 -8.64 1.79 -5.83
C VAL A 167 -9.81 2.43 -6.54
N ALA A 168 -9.63 2.75 -7.81
CA ALA A 168 -10.58 3.52 -8.62
C ALA A 168 -11.02 4.86 -7.97
N GLY A 169 -10.20 5.42 -7.10
CA GLY A 169 -10.48 6.66 -6.37
C GLY A 169 -11.51 6.56 -5.24
N VAL A 170 -12.07 5.37 -4.98
CA VAL A 170 -13.17 5.17 -4.02
C VAL A 170 -12.82 4.18 -2.92
N ILE A 171 -12.38 2.96 -3.27
CA ILE A 171 -12.18 1.86 -2.33
C ILE A 171 -10.86 2.05 -1.58
N PRO A 172 -10.86 2.11 -0.24
CA PRO A 172 -9.63 2.29 0.54
C PRO A 172 -8.68 1.10 0.37
N ASN A 173 -7.39 1.41 0.28
CA ASN A 173 -6.30 0.43 0.14
C ASN A 173 -5.25 0.62 1.23
N PHE A 174 -5.70 0.77 2.48
CA PHE A 174 -4.88 1.21 3.61
C PHE A 174 -3.90 0.15 4.11
N PHE A 175 -4.21 -1.12 3.93
CA PHE A 175 -3.37 -2.24 4.39
C PHE A 175 -2.41 -2.75 3.31
N VAL A 176 -1.88 -1.84 2.47
CA VAL A 176 -0.92 -2.18 1.43
C VAL A 176 0.22 -1.20 1.41
N SER A 177 1.43 -1.73 1.51
CA SER A 177 2.64 -0.95 1.32
C SER A 177 3.32 -1.29 0.00
N TYR A 178 3.72 -0.25 -0.73
CA TYR A 178 4.54 -0.34 -1.94
C TYR A 178 6.02 -0.04 -1.65
N ASN A 179 6.33 0.23 -0.38
CA ASN A 179 7.69 0.45 0.12
C ASN A 179 8.17 -0.76 0.92
N TRP A 180 9.14 -1.50 0.39
CA TRP A 180 9.74 -2.65 1.10
C TRP A 180 10.61 -2.24 2.29
N LYS A 181 11.02 -0.98 2.34
CA LYS A 181 11.77 -0.37 3.45
C LYS A 181 10.86 0.35 4.43
N ALA A 182 9.54 0.15 4.31
CA ALA A 182 8.58 0.78 5.20
C ALA A 182 8.91 0.44 6.66
N GLU A 183 8.84 1.46 7.49
CA GLU A 183 9.07 1.33 8.92
C GLU A 183 7.95 0.53 9.60
N PRO A 184 8.27 -0.28 10.61
CA PRO A 184 7.27 -1.04 11.34
C PRO A 184 6.28 -0.12 12.08
N LEU A 185 5.01 -0.47 12.01
CA LEU A 185 3.95 0.29 12.66
C LEU A 185 3.93 0.05 14.16
N THR A 186 3.80 1.09 14.96
CA THR A 186 3.51 0.99 16.38
C THR A 186 2.11 0.39 16.62
N ALA A 187 1.87 -0.16 17.79
CA ALA A 187 0.54 -0.68 18.15
C ALA A 187 -0.56 0.39 17.97
N LYS A 188 -0.30 1.64 18.36
CA LYS A 188 -1.24 2.77 18.17
C LYS A 188 -1.57 2.97 16.68
N GLN A 189 -0.57 2.98 15.82
CA GLN A 189 -0.74 3.15 14.37
C GLN A 189 -1.50 1.98 13.74
N LYS A 190 -1.25 0.73 14.17
CA LYS A 190 -2.03 -0.45 13.74
C LYS A 190 -3.52 -0.30 14.10
N PHE A 191 -3.83 0.21 15.29
CA PHE A 191 -5.22 0.48 15.70
C PHE A 191 -5.83 1.64 14.93
N GLU A 192 -5.09 2.71 14.69
CA GLU A 192 -5.55 3.87 13.92
C GLU A 192 -5.92 3.46 12.49
N LEU A 193 -5.06 2.68 11.83
CA LEU A 193 -5.30 2.17 10.48
C LEU A 193 -6.55 1.27 10.43
N GLY A 194 -6.69 0.34 11.39
CA GLY A 194 -7.86 -0.54 11.50
C GLY A 194 -9.15 0.24 11.73
N TRP A 195 -9.11 1.26 12.59
CA TRP A 195 -10.26 2.10 12.87
C TRP A 195 -10.69 2.93 11.65
N LYS A 196 -9.74 3.54 10.96
CA LYS A 196 -10.02 4.26 9.70
C LYS A 196 -10.63 3.36 8.63
N ALA A 197 -10.15 2.11 8.53
CA ALA A 197 -10.70 1.15 7.58
C ALA A 197 -12.15 0.74 7.92
N THR A 198 -12.47 0.55 9.20
CA THR A 198 -13.82 0.16 9.62
C THR A 198 -14.83 1.31 9.57
N LEU A 199 -14.39 2.55 9.72
CA LEU A 199 -15.25 3.73 9.62
C LEU A 199 -15.38 4.28 8.19
N ASP A 200 -14.65 3.72 7.22
CA ASP A 200 -14.76 4.15 5.83
C ASP A 200 -16.18 3.85 5.29
N PRO A 201 -16.82 4.79 4.57
CA PRO A 201 -18.16 4.57 4.00
C PRO A 201 -18.28 3.32 3.15
N THR A 202 -17.21 2.92 2.43
CA THR A 202 -17.22 1.72 1.61
C THR A 202 -17.37 0.44 2.41
N HIS A 203 -16.90 0.42 3.67
CA HIS A 203 -17.08 -0.71 4.58
C HIS A 203 -18.57 -1.02 4.80
N PHE A 204 -19.38 0.01 5.04
CA PHE A 204 -20.84 -0.12 5.21
C PHE A 204 -21.53 -0.54 3.91
N ILE A 205 -21.08 -0.01 2.77
CA ILE A 205 -21.62 -0.35 1.44
C ILE A 205 -21.35 -1.82 1.12
N PHE A 206 -20.13 -2.31 1.35
CA PHE A 206 -19.78 -3.72 1.12
C PHE A 206 -20.53 -4.66 2.08
N ALA A 207 -20.71 -4.27 3.33
CA ALA A 207 -21.52 -5.04 4.27
C ALA A 207 -23.00 -5.13 3.80
N ALA A 208 -23.56 -4.02 3.30
CA ALA A 208 -24.92 -4.02 2.76
C ALA A 208 -25.06 -4.89 1.51
N ALA A 209 -24.11 -4.81 0.58
CA ALA A 209 -24.08 -5.64 -0.62
C ALA A 209 -23.96 -7.13 -0.27
N SER A 210 -23.04 -7.49 0.64
CA SER A 210 -22.87 -8.88 1.11
C SER A 210 -24.15 -9.41 1.78
N ALA A 211 -24.79 -8.62 2.63
CA ALA A 211 -26.07 -8.98 3.25
C ALA A 211 -27.18 -9.19 2.20
N GLY A 212 -27.21 -8.38 1.14
CA GLY A 212 -28.12 -8.56 0.02
C GLY A 212 -27.93 -9.87 -0.72
N ILE A 213 -26.68 -10.26 -0.94
CA ILE A 213 -26.33 -11.54 -1.56
C ILE A 213 -26.72 -12.70 -0.65
N GLN A 214 -26.39 -12.65 0.64
CA GLN A 214 -26.79 -13.64 1.63
C GLN A 214 -28.32 -13.79 1.68
N TYR A 215 -29.05 -12.68 1.60
CA TYR A 215 -30.49 -12.66 1.58
C TYR A 215 -31.06 -13.33 0.32
N ALA A 216 -30.52 -12.99 -0.85
CA ALA A 216 -30.95 -13.58 -2.13
C ALA A 216 -30.68 -15.09 -2.20
N ASN A 217 -29.58 -15.57 -1.61
CA ASN A 217 -29.22 -16.99 -1.55
C ASN A 217 -29.91 -17.73 -0.40
N ASN A 218 -30.66 -17.03 0.45
CA ASN A 218 -31.20 -17.55 1.69
C ASN A 218 -30.12 -18.18 2.60
N ASP A 219 -28.92 -17.58 2.63
CA ASP A 219 -27.89 -17.95 3.59
C ASP A 219 -28.35 -17.54 5.00
N PHE A 220 -28.00 -18.33 6.01
CA PHE A 220 -28.41 -18.12 7.39
C PHE A 220 -29.94 -17.91 7.53
N PRO A 221 -30.75 -18.94 7.24
CA PRO A 221 -32.21 -18.82 7.24
C PRO A 221 -32.81 -18.46 8.60
N GLY A 222 -32.08 -18.69 9.69
CA GLY A 222 -32.48 -18.31 11.05
C GLY A 222 -32.64 -16.80 11.26
N PHE A 223 -32.08 -15.97 10.40
CA PHE A 223 -32.34 -14.53 10.42
C PHE A 223 -33.75 -14.17 9.89
N GLY A 224 -34.41 -15.07 9.17
CA GLY A 224 -35.74 -14.88 8.62
C GLY A 224 -35.75 -14.16 7.27
N SER A 225 -36.92 -13.64 6.87
CA SER A 225 -37.16 -12.98 5.59
C SER A 225 -37.65 -11.54 5.75
N GLY A 226 -37.84 -10.86 4.63
CA GLY A 226 -38.27 -9.45 4.56
C GLY A 226 -37.19 -8.48 5.07
N TRP A 227 -37.57 -7.25 5.31
CA TRP A 227 -36.64 -6.19 5.75
C TRP A 227 -35.95 -6.50 7.07
N SER A 228 -36.64 -7.18 8.00
CA SER A 228 -36.06 -7.63 9.27
C SER A 228 -34.96 -8.67 9.05
N GLY A 229 -35.21 -9.64 8.15
CA GLY A 229 -34.21 -10.67 7.82
C GLY A 229 -32.99 -10.10 7.11
N TYR A 230 -33.18 -9.13 6.22
CA TYR A 230 -32.09 -8.38 5.60
C TYR A 230 -31.30 -7.58 6.63
N GLY A 231 -31.97 -6.81 7.49
CA GLY A 231 -31.33 -5.97 8.51
C GLY A 231 -30.49 -6.78 9.50
N LYS A 232 -30.95 -7.97 9.90
CA LYS A 232 -30.17 -8.88 10.75
C LYS A 232 -28.91 -9.40 10.05
N ARG A 233 -29.00 -9.77 8.74
CA ARG A 233 -27.84 -10.16 7.95
C ARG A 233 -26.86 -9.01 7.79
N TYR A 234 -27.37 -7.81 7.54
CA TYR A 234 -26.55 -6.62 7.46
C TYR A 234 -25.78 -6.36 8.76
N GLY A 235 -26.47 -6.39 9.90
CA GLY A 235 -25.84 -6.21 11.21
C GLY A 235 -24.79 -7.29 11.51
N ALA A 236 -25.09 -8.57 11.20
CA ALA A 236 -24.15 -9.66 11.38
C ALA A 236 -22.91 -9.50 10.46
N THR A 237 -23.12 -9.20 9.18
CA THR A 237 -22.03 -8.98 8.21
C THR A 237 -21.16 -7.78 8.60
N LEU A 238 -21.79 -6.70 9.07
CA LEU A 238 -21.05 -5.52 9.55
C LEU A 238 -20.23 -5.85 10.81
N ALA A 239 -20.80 -6.64 11.73
CA ALA A 239 -20.07 -7.11 12.90
C ALA A 239 -18.91 -8.03 12.53
N ASP A 240 -19.10 -8.98 11.61
CA ASP A 240 -18.06 -9.88 11.11
C ASP A 240 -16.91 -9.10 10.45
N SER A 241 -17.24 -8.18 9.56
CA SER A 241 -16.22 -7.39 8.82
C SER A 241 -15.48 -6.43 9.75
N THR A 242 -16.17 -5.81 10.71
CA THR A 242 -15.54 -4.92 11.70
C THR A 242 -14.61 -5.69 12.63
N THR A 243 -15.10 -6.78 13.24
CA THR A 243 -14.29 -7.61 14.14
C THR A 243 -13.11 -8.24 13.40
N GLY A 244 -13.34 -8.73 12.17
CA GLY A 244 -12.30 -9.28 11.32
C GLY A 244 -11.21 -8.25 11.01
N THR A 245 -11.57 -7.04 10.60
CA THR A 245 -10.62 -5.97 10.31
C THR A 245 -9.83 -5.56 11.56
N MET A 246 -10.51 -5.39 12.70
CA MET A 246 -9.85 -4.97 13.94
C MET A 246 -8.96 -6.07 14.51
N ILE A 247 -9.40 -7.32 14.51
CA ILE A 247 -8.59 -8.42 15.07
C ILE A 247 -7.40 -8.72 14.17
N ARG A 248 -7.61 -8.81 12.84
CA ARG A 248 -6.56 -9.14 11.87
C ARG A 248 -5.63 -7.97 11.58
N GLY A 249 -6.17 -6.75 11.46
CA GLY A 249 -5.40 -5.56 11.08
C GLY A 249 -4.76 -4.82 12.26
N SER A 250 -5.23 -5.04 13.49
CA SER A 250 -4.78 -4.27 14.64
C SER A 250 -4.39 -5.13 15.84
N ILE A 251 -5.34 -5.88 16.42
CA ILE A 251 -5.14 -6.57 17.70
C ILE A 251 -4.05 -7.64 17.62
N MET A 252 -4.20 -8.60 16.70
CA MET A 252 -3.24 -9.69 16.56
C MET A 252 -1.86 -9.21 16.10
N PRO A 253 -1.74 -8.33 15.11
CA PRO A 253 -0.44 -7.76 14.74
C PRO A 253 0.23 -6.96 15.85
N ALA A 254 -0.53 -6.27 16.72
CA ALA A 254 0.04 -5.57 17.86
C ALA A 254 0.58 -6.55 18.93
N ILE A 255 -0.15 -7.64 19.22
CA ILE A 255 0.26 -8.66 20.21
C ILE A 255 1.48 -9.45 19.71
N PHE A 256 1.49 -9.83 18.43
CA PHE A 256 2.53 -10.69 17.84
C PHE A 256 3.68 -9.91 17.18
N HIS A 257 3.72 -8.58 17.32
CA HIS A 257 4.73 -7.71 16.71
C HIS A 257 4.87 -7.97 15.20
N GLN A 258 3.75 -7.97 14.49
CA GLN A 258 3.68 -8.18 13.04
C GLN A 258 3.13 -6.95 12.33
N ASP A 259 3.59 -6.73 11.10
CA ASP A 259 3.04 -5.69 10.24
C ASP A 259 1.75 -6.21 9.58
N PRO A 260 0.61 -5.53 9.72
CA PRO A 260 -0.66 -5.96 9.11
C PRO A 260 -0.73 -5.71 7.60
N ARG A 261 0.23 -4.97 7.02
CA ARG A 261 0.20 -4.57 5.62
C ARG A 261 0.63 -5.71 4.69
N TYR A 262 0.01 -5.76 3.52
CA TYR A 262 0.49 -6.53 2.39
C TYR A 262 1.60 -5.76 1.70
N PHE A 263 2.79 -6.32 1.57
CA PHE A 263 3.90 -5.74 0.83
C PHE A 263 3.82 -6.16 -0.64
N TYR A 264 3.53 -5.19 -1.52
CA TYR A 264 3.37 -5.43 -2.95
C TYR A 264 4.70 -5.88 -3.56
N LYS A 265 4.73 -7.05 -4.20
CA LYS A 265 5.96 -7.58 -4.78
C LYS A 265 6.31 -6.92 -6.11
N GLY A 266 5.39 -6.87 -7.04
CA GLY A 266 5.51 -6.16 -8.31
C GLY A 266 6.56 -6.66 -9.29
N THR A 267 7.55 -7.43 -8.84
CA THR A 267 8.70 -7.91 -9.64
C THR A 267 8.73 -9.44 -9.72
N GLY A 268 9.40 -9.95 -10.75
CA GLY A 268 9.51 -11.38 -11.01
C GLY A 268 8.42 -11.94 -11.93
N SER A 269 8.46 -13.25 -12.18
CA SER A 269 7.51 -13.93 -13.07
C SER A 269 6.08 -13.98 -12.47
N VAL A 270 5.06 -14.09 -13.33
CA VAL A 270 3.66 -14.21 -12.90
C VAL A 270 3.45 -15.32 -11.88
N PRO A 271 3.96 -16.56 -12.07
CA PRO A 271 3.83 -17.61 -11.06
C PRO A 271 4.49 -17.22 -9.71
N SER A 272 5.69 -16.62 -9.75
CA SER A 272 6.38 -16.19 -8.53
C SER A 272 5.57 -15.17 -7.73
N ARG A 273 4.98 -14.20 -8.40
CA ARG A 273 4.11 -13.18 -7.79
C ARG A 273 2.81 -13.80 -7.25
N PHE A 274 2.22 -14.72 -8.00
CA PHE A 274 1.00 -15.42 -7.60
C PHE A 274 1.20 -16.24 -6.32
N PHE A 275 2.24 -17.09 -6.27
CA PHE A 275 2.54 -17.88 -5.08
C PHE A 275 3.01 -17.02 -3.90
N TYR A 276 3.70 -15.92 -4.18
CA TYR A 276 4.00 -14.93 -3.14
C TYR A 276 2.71 -14.37 -2.52
N ALA A 277 1.79 -13.86 -3.32
CA ALA A 277 0.53 -13.30 -2.85
C ALA A 277 -0.29 -14.32 -2.02
N LEU A 278 -0.40 -15.56 -2.50
CA LEU A 278 -1.05 -16.63 -1.73
C LEU A 278 -0.36 -16.89 -0.39
N SER A 279 0.97 -16.92 -0.40
CA SER A 279 1.75 -17.25 0.81
C SER A 279 1.60 -16.19 1.91
N THR A 280 1.34 -14.94 1.56
CA THR A 280 1.16 -13.84 2.53
C THR A 280 -0.18 -13.90 3.29
N ALA A 281 -1.10 -14.78 2.92
CA ALA A 281 -2.26 -15.08 3.74
C ALA A 281 -1.89 -15.87 5.02
N VAL A 282 -0.81 -16.66 4.97
CA VAL A 282 -0.36 -17.53 6.06
C VAL A 282 0.97 -17.08 6.68
N ARG A 283 1.64 -16.10 6.10
CA ARG A 283 2.86 -15.50 6.64
C ARG A 283 2.76 -13.98 6.61
N SER A 284 3.31 -13.34 7.62
CA SER A 284 3.37 -11.87 7.75
C SER A 284 4.79 -11.43 8.04
N ARG A 285 5.12 -10.18 7.72
CA ARG A 285 6.38 -9.56 8.09
C ARG A 285 6.30 -9.15 9.56
N GLY A 286 7.30 -9.51 10.36
CA GLY A 286 7.42 -9.02 11.73
C GLY A 286 7.93 -7.58 11.77
N ASP A 287 7.70 -6.90 12.87
CA ASP A 287 8.25 -5.55 13.13
C ASP A 287 9.79 -5.53 13.12
N ASN A 288 10.42 -6.70 13.21
CA ASN A 288 11.87 -6.91 13.03
C ASN A 288 12.29 -7.15 11.57
N GLY A 289 11.38 -7.04 10.62
CA GLY A 289 11.61 -7.26 9.18
C GLY A 289 11.63 -8.73 8.74
N HIS A 290 11.61 -9.70 9.65
CA HIS A 290 11.64 -11.12 9.31
C HIS A 290 10.24 -11.70 9.05
N TRP A 291 10.16 -12.68 8.16
CA TRP A 291 8.92 -13.39 7.87
C TRP A 291 8.59 -14.39 8.98
N GLN A 292 7.33 -14.40 9.42
CA GLN A 292 6.79 -15.26 10.47
C GLN A 292 5.45 -15.86 10.03
N VAL A 293 4.97 -16.89 10.75
CA VAL A 293 3.59 -17.36 10.58
C VAL A 293 2.63 -16.22 10.93
N SER A 294 1.66 -15.99 10.05
CA SER A 294 0.73 -14.87 10.22
C SER A 294 -0.19 -15.08 11.42
N SER A 295 -0.21 -14.12 12.33
CA SER A 295 -1.20 -14.04 13.39
C SER A 295 -2.62 -13.80 12.84
N GLY A 296 -2.73 -13.39 11.57
CA GLY A 296 -3.99 -13.25 10.86
C GLY A 296 -4.79 -14.54 10.78
N ILE A 297 -4.13 -15.71 10.77
CA ILE A 297 -4.84 -17.01 10.84
C ILE A 297 -5.61 -17.10 12.17
N LEU A 298 -4.95 -16.80 13.28
CA LEU A 298 -5.61 -16.79 14.60
C LEU A 298 -6.73 -15.74 14.65
N ALA A 299 -6.52 -14.58 13.99
CA ALA A 299 -7.53 -13.54 13.89
C ALA A 299 -8.78 -14.02 13.17
N ASP A 300 -8.63 -14.75 12.07
CA ASP A 300 -9.75 -15.28 11.29
C ASP A 300 -10.58 -16.28 12.12
N PHE A 301 -9.90 -17.19 12.83
CA PHE A 301 -10.59 -18.13 13.74
C PHE A 301 -11.21 -17.42 14.96
N ALA A 302 -10.57 -16.41 15.52
CA ALA A 302 -11.13 -15.64 16.62
C ALA A 302 -12.38 -14.86 16.18
N SER A 303 -12.37 -14.26 14.99
CA SER A 303 -13.53 -13.58 14.40
C SER A 303 -14.66 -14.58 14.14
N GLY A 304 -14.35 -15.75 13.58
CA GLY A 304 -15.31 -16.82 13.37
C GLY A 304 -15.92 -17.36 14.67
N ALA A 305 -15.14 -17.37 15.77
CA ALA A 305 -15.68 -17.73 17.08
C ALA A 305 -16.64 -16.65 17.62
N LEU A 306 -16.31 -15.37 17.42
CA LEU A 306 -17.16 -14.24 17.83
C LEU A 306 -18.49 -14.23 17.07
N SER A 307 -18.54 -14.67 15.81
CA SER A 307 -19.75 -14.76 15.00
C SER A 307 -20.82 -15.64 15.69
N ASN A 308 -20.42 -16.65 16.48
CA ASN A 308 -21.36 -17.48 17.25
C ASN A 308 -22.14 -16.70 18.33
N LEU A 309 -21.72 -15.50 18.69
CA LEU A 309 -22.43 -14.69 19.70
C LEU A 309 -23.69 -14.03 19.16
N TYR A 310 -23.68 -13.64 17.87
CA TYR A 310 -24.76 -12.83 17.27
C TYR A 310 -25.47 -13.47 16.08
N TYR A 311 -24.99 -14.60 15.58
CA TYR A 311 -25.72 -15.36 14.57
C TYR A 311 -27.01 -15.97 15.18
N ALA A 312 -27.99 -16.27 14.32
CA ALA A 312 -29.22 -16.89 14.78
C ALA A 312 -28.93 -18.29 15.39
N PRO A 313 -29.63 -18.72 16.45
CA PRO A 313 -29.36 -19.98 17.11
C PRO A 313 -29.40 -21.20 16.19
N SER A 314 -30.26 -21.19 15.15
CA SER A 314 -30.34 -22.25 14.14
C SER A 314 -29.15 -22.32 13.20
N ASP A 315 -28.40 -21.23 13.09
CA ASP A 315 -27.25 -21.09 12.20
C ASP A 315 -25.92 -21.17 12.98
N ARG A 316 -25.99 -21.25 14.32
CA ARG A 316 -24.82 -21.44 15.19
C ARG A 316 -24.43 -22.91 15.18
N HIS A 317 -23.32 -23.22 14.55
CA HIS A 317 -22.75 -24.55 14.54
C HIS A 317 -21.53 -24.68 15.47
N GLY A 318 -21.35 -23.74 16.38
CA GLY A 318 -20.26 -23.71 17.36
C GLY A 318 -18.89 -23.83 16.69
N VAL A 319 -18.17 -24.90 17.02
CA VAL A 319 -16.83 -25.15 16.47
C VAL A 319 -16.85 -25.22 14.93
N GLY A 320 -17.90 -25.83 14.34
CA GLY A 320 -18.06 -25.95 12.88
C GLY A 320 -18.11 -24.57 12.20
N LEU A 321 -18.93 -23.64 12.71
CA LEU A 321 -19.02 -22.27 12.18
C LEU A 321 -17.70 -21.49 12.36
N THR A 322 -17.03 -21.67 13.49
CA THR A 322 -15.73 -21.06 13.76
C THR A 322 -14.70 -21.49 12.71
N PHE A 323 -14.60 -22.80 12.43
CA PHE A 323 -13.64 -23.31 11.44
C PHE A 323 -14.03 -22.94 10.01
N GLU A 324 -15.32 -22.94 9.67
CA GLU A 324 -15.80 -22.52 8.35
C GLU A 324 -15.46 -21.04 8.10
N ASN A 325 -15.85 -20.17 9.01
CA ASN A 325 -15.58 -18.72 8.87
C ASN A 325 -14.08 -18.40 8.92
N GLY A 326 -13.31 -19.06 9.81
CA GLY A 326 -11.87 -18.87 9.90
C GLY A 326 -11.14 -19.30 8.63
N ALA A 327 -11.46 -20.47 8.08
CA ALA A 327 -10.88 -20.95 6.83
C ALA A 327 -11.26 -20.06 5.64
N LEU A 328 -12.55 -19.67 5.55
CA LEU A 328 -13.03 -18.74 4.51
C LEU A 328 -12.37 -17.38 4.62
N GLY A 329 -12.15 -16.87 5.83
CA GLY A 329 -11.41 -15.64 6.09
C GLY A 329 -10.00 -15.70 5.51
N THR A 330 -9.23 -16.74 5.85
CA THR A 330 -7.87 -16.93 5.34
C THR A 330 -7.81 -17.10 3.82
N VAL A 331 -8.74 -17.85 3.22
CA VAL A 331 -8.85 -18.01 1.75
C VAL A 331 -9.24 -16.69 1.10
N GLY A 332 -10.16 -15.94 1.70
CA GLY A 332 -10.56 -14.61 1.24
C GLY A 332 -9.39 -13.64 1.19
N VAL A 333 -8.56 -13.64 2.23
CA VAL A 333 -7.32 -12.83 2.27
C VAL A 333 -6.34 -13.25 1.18
N ALA A 334 -6.14 -14.56 0.96
CA ALA A 334 -5.27 -15.04 -0.11
C ALA A 334 -5.75 -14.55 -1.50
N GLY A 335 -7.06 -14.62 -1.75
CA GLY A 335 -7.67 -14.06 -2.97
C GLY A 335 -7.50 -12.54 -3.07
N GLY A 336 -7.72 -11.83 -1.96
CA GLY A 336 -7.51 -10.39 -1.87
C GLY A 336 -6.08 -9.98 -2.20
N HIS A 337 -5.08 -10.68 -1.69
CA HIS A 337 -3.67 -10.43 -1.98
C HIS A 337 -3.31 -10.71 -3.45
N VAL A 338 -3.94 -11.71 -4.09
CA VAL A 338 -3.77 -11.93 -5.54
C VAL A 338 -4.36 -10.76 -6.33
N ILE A 339 -5.56 -10.29 -5.99
CA ILE A 339 -6.18 -9.11 -6.62
C ILE A 339 -5.30 -7.88 -6.40
N GLN A 340 -4.77 -7.71 -5.20
CA GLN A 340 -3.85 -6.63 -4.85
C GLN A 340 -2.60 -6.65 -5.71
N GLU A 341 -2.00 -7.85 -5.91
CA GLU A 341 -0.76 -8.03 -6.65
C GLU A 341 -0.92 -7.76 -8.16
N PHE A 342 -2.09 -8.09 -8.74
CA PHE A 342 -2.24 -8.06 -10.20
C PHE A 342 -3.18 -6.97 -10.72
N ILE A 343 -4.07 -6.44 -9.89
CA ILE A 343 -5.15 -5.55 -10.36
C ILE A 343 -5.08 -4.18 -9.69
N PHE A 344 -5.05 -4.11 -8.36
CA PHE A 344 -5.31 -2.88 -7.62
C PHE A 344 -4.29 -1.77 -7.85
N LYS A 345 -3.00 -2.11 -8.05
CA LYS A 345 -1.99 -1.10 -8.38
C LYS A 345 -2.38 -0.32 -9.65
N HIS A 346 -2.89 -1.04 -10.67
CA HIS A 346 -3.26 -0.42 -11.95
C HIS A 346 -4.52 0.45 -11.85
N LEU A 347 -5.34 0.22 -10.84
CA LEU A 347 -6.57 0.97 -10.60
C LEU A 347 -6.41 2.07 -9.52
N THR A 348 -5.24 2.18 -8.89
CA THR A 348 -4.98 3.16 -7.84
C THR A 348 -4.32 4.40 -8.45
N PRO A 349 -4.99 5.57 -8.48
CA PRO A 349 -4.40 6.81 -8.98
C PRO A 349 -3.11 7.16 -8.23
N GLY A 350 -2.11 7.65 -8.96
CA GLY A 350 -0.79 7.99 -8.41
C GLY A 350 0.19 6.82 -8.28
N LEU A 351 -0.27 5.57 -8.28
CA LEU A 351 0.59 4.38 -8.18
C LEU A 351 0.89 3.71 -9.53
N VAL A 352 0.15 4.04 -10.58
CA VAL A 352 0.28 3.41 -11.91
C VAL A 352 1.72 3.54 -12.44
N HIS A 353 2.35 4.69 -12.21
CA HIS A 353 3.72 4.99 -12.66
C HIS A 353 4.75 5.00 -11.51
N ALA A 354 4.34 4.70 -10.28
CA ALA A 354 5.25 4.66 -9.15
C ALA A 354 6.23 3.48 -9.30
N LYS A 355 7.53 3.77 -9.18
CA LYS A 355 8.54 2.72 -9.03
C LYS A 355 8.33 2.07 -7.67
N VAL A 356 8.10 0.76 -7.65
CA VAL A 356 8.08 -0.03 -6.42
C VAL A 356 9.52 -0.25 -6.00
N ALA A 357 9.84 0.02 -4.74
CA ALA A 357 11.14 -0.37 -4.20
C ALA A 357 11.28 -1.89 -4.31
N GLU A 358 12.43 -2.37 -4.77
CA GLU A 358 12.67 -3.80 -4.89
C GLU A 358 12.77 -4.45 -3.50
N PRO A 359 12.28 -5.70 -3.37
CA PRO A 359 12.37 -6.45 -2.11
C PRO A 359 13.80 -6.76 -1.71
#